data_8e3d7d170e482728206903fc9861d22b
#
_entry.id   8e3d7d170e482728206903fc9861d22b
#
_cell.length_a   1.000
_cell.length_b   1.000
_cell.length_c   1.000
_cell.angle_alpha   90.00
_cell.angle_beta   90.00
_cell.angle_gamma   90.00
#
_symmetry.space_group_name_H-M   'P 1'
#
loop_
_entity.id
_entity.type
_entity.pdbx_description
1 polymer ?
#
loop_
_entity_poly.entity_id
_entity_poly.type
_entity_poly.pdbx_seq_one_letter_code
_entity_poly.pdbx_strand_id
1 'polypeptide(L)'
;MAGLKVEFSAARVHNRSSGYHASTRLTLNGKLLAADLLNFEKHAQRKTLANDAHAMLPEKLRESYPKLFIKRDLDEFCEAIWETYNSQFKAELVAGDPDSNTDWFCQPMIMQEAATILYGKRGGGKSVTAVACAVSIQQNVADLWFPIEKANVLYINIERGKKSMARRVARVNTALGLSAYEPLLMVNARGKSLDHIYDQARRSMRANDVQVVFFDSISRAGVGDLNENQPANQVMDMLSDLTPTWMAVAHMTEQEGGKSKVFGSQMYENAADVVIKLDSDRQGDTLGVGMEIVKANDTRLGQEKYFKYEFDGDHGLAAITPSSLKEFPDLDNKSLSAADEIELFIDNAPLNRATSSEIAQGLNRDQSNVSKILARQTHRFYKFPKNGREQPYGLVSRHGAEEGM
;
A
#
# COMPACT_ATOMS: atom_id res chain seq x y z
N MET A 1 40.63 23.66 23.57
CA MET A 1 39.29 24.10 23.88
C MET A 1 38.38 23.47 22.82
N ALA A 2 37.51 22.54 23.17
CA ALA A 2 36.49 22.04 22.24
C ALA A 2 35.62 23.24 21.86
N GLY A 3 35.58 23.60 20.57
CA GLY A 3 34.84 24.76 20.10
C GLY A 3 33.35 24.61 20.44
N LEU A 4 32.80 25.63 21.07
CA LEU A 4 31.37 25.75 21.31
C LEU A 4 30.68 25.88 19.95
N LYS A 5 29.86 24.91 19.62
CA LYS A 5 29.18 24.84 18.30
C LYS A 5 27.68 25.03 18.50
N VAL A 6 27.15 26.11 17.93
CA VAL A 6 25.72 26.27 17.75
C VAL A 6 25.35 25.48 16.48
N GLU A 7 24.40 24.58 16.62
CA GLU A 7 23.92 23.72 15.55
C GLU A 7 22.50 24.09 15.16
N PHE A 8 22.25 24.16 13.86
CA PHE A 8 20.94 24.38 13.27
C PHE A 8 20.46 23.08 12.64
N SER A 9 19.20 22.76 12.84
CA SER A 9 18.57 21.60 12.19
C SER A 9 17.17 21.95 11.75
N ALA A 10 16.77 21.46 10.58
CA ALA A 10 15.43 21.55 10.04
C ALA A 10 14.89 20.16 9.74
N ALA A 11 13.59 19.97 10.00
CA ALA A 11 12.88 18.75 9.67
C ALA A 11 11.51 19.12 9.08
N ARG A 12 10.96 18.23 8.25
CA ARG A 12 9.65 18.43 7.61
C ARG A 12 9.59 19.70 6.78
N VAL A 13 10.58 19.90 5.92
CA VAL A 13 10.57 21.01 4.96
C VAL A 13 9.42 20.78 3.98
N HIS A 14 8.52 21.75 3.88
CA HIS A 14 7.38 21.65 2.97
C HIS A 14 6.96 23.05 2.49
N ASN A 15 6.44 23.08 1.27
CA ASN A 15 5.88 24.29 0.69
C ASN A 15 4.37 24.37 1.00
N ARG A 16 3.90 25.55 1.44
CA ARG A 16 2.48 25.88 1.61
C ARG A 16 2.17 27.16 0.84
N SER A 17 0.89 27.49 0.69
CA SER A 17 0.46 28.77 0.09
C SER A 17 1.08 30.01 0.77
N SER A 18 1.55 29.88 2.01
CA SER A 18 2.21 30.95 2.78
C SER A 18 3.75 30.92 2.70
N GLY A 19 4.36 30.06 1.90
CA GLY A 19 5.80 29.89 1.73
C GLY A 19 6.37 28.58 2.32
N TYR A 20 7.69 28.47 2.36
CA TYR A 20 8.41 27.28 2.83
C TYR A 20 8.48 27.25 4.35
N HIS A 21 8.09 26.11 4.92
CA HIS A 21 8.08 25.88 6.36
C HIS A 21 8.92 24.68 6.73
N ALA A 22 9.56 24.76 7.90
CA ALA A 22 10.18 23.59 8.54
C ALA A 22 10.17 23.70 10.05
N SER A 23 10.12 22.56 10.74
CA SER A 23 10.41 22.49 12.17
C SER A 23 11.89 22.73 12.37
N THR A 24 12.26 23.94 12.83
CA THR A 24 13.64 24.40 12.98
C THR A 24 14.06 24.37 14.44
N ARG A 25 15.25 23.89 14.73
CA ARG A 25 15.83 23.81 16.07
C ARG A 25 17.25 24.36 16.08
N LEU A 26 17.56 25.15 17.12
CA LEU A 26 18.88 25.62 17.43
C LEU A 26 19.36 24.96 18.72
N THR A 27 20.54 24.39 18.70
CA THR A 27 21.13 23.71 19.87
C THR A 27 22.55 24.18 20.12
N LEU A 28 22.99 24.12 21.39
CA LEU A 28 24.37 24.34 21.78
C LEU A 28 24.88 23.04 22.44
N ASN A 29 25.84 22.38 21.83
CA ASN A 29 26.36 21.08 22.28
C ASN A 29 25.23 20.07 22.59
N GLY A 30 24.23 19.99 21.70
CA GLY A 30 23.05 19.11 21.84
C GLY A 30 21.96 19.62 22.80
N LYS A 31 22.18 20.72 23.55
CA LYS A 31 21.17 21.33 24.41
C LYS A 31 20.32 22.33 23.61
N LEU A 32 19.01 22.18 23.66
CA LEU A 32 18.07 23.06 22.96
C LEU A 32 18.17 24.52 23.45
N LEU A 33 18.35 25.45 22.53
CA LEU A 33 18.26 26.88 22.72
C LEU A 33 16.90 27.43 22.34
N ALA A 34 16.43 27.12 21.11
CA ALA A 34 15.12 27.51 20.61
C ALA A 34 14.62 26.52 19.54
N ALA A 35 13.30 26.42 19.38
CA ALA A 35 12.67 25.67 18.30
C ALA A 35 11.34 26.28 17.92
N ASP A 36 11.03 26.28 16.61
CA ASP A 36 9.75 26.76 16.09
C ASP A 36 9.44 26.09 14.73
N LEU A 37 8.16 26.14 14.33
CA LEU A 37 7.75 25.88 12.96
C LEU A 37 7.98 27.16 12.14
N LEU A 38 9.18 27.27 11.57
CA LEU A 38 9.66 28.47 10.93
C LEU A 38 9.18 28.54 9.48
N ASN A 39 8.59 29.67 9.09
CA ASN A 39 8.46 30.05 7.69
C ASN A 39 9.74 30.72 7.23
N PHE A 40 10.48 30.11 6.30
CA PHE A 40 11.78 30.57 5.85
C PHE A 40 11.75 31.91 5.13
N GLU A 41 10.62 32.30 4.54
CA GLU A 41 10.45 33.56 3.85
C GLU A 41 10.12 34.73 4.80
N LYS A 42 9.66 34.44 6.03
CA LYS A 42 9.24 35.46 6.98
C LYS A 42 10.38 35.92 7.90
N HIS A 43 10.99 37.06 7.53
CA HIS A 43 12.06 37.69 8.30
C HIS A 43 11.73 37.89 9.79
N ALA A 44 10.49 38.26 10.13
CA ALA A 44 10.08 38.47 11.51
C ALA A 44 10.19 37.19 12.35
N GLN A 45 9.79 36.03 11.81
CA GLN A 45 9.88 34.75 12.51
C GLN A 45 11.33 34.33 12.73
N ARG A 46 12.20 34.48 11.71
CA ARG A 46 13.63 34.20 11.84
C ARG A 46 14.28 35.09 12.91
N LYS A 47 13.92 36.38 12.93
CA LYS A 47 14.40 37.31 13.97
C LYS A 47 13.95 36.91 15.37
N THR A 48 12.69 36.49 15.54
CA THR A 48 12.17 36.02 16.84
C THR A 48 12.92 34.80 17.30
N LEU A 49 13.03 33.77 16.46
CA LEU A 49 13.73 32.51 16.79
C LEU A 49 15.20 32.75 17.17
N ALA A 50 15.90 33.65 16.45
CA ALA A 50 17.27 34.03 16.75
C ALA A 50 17.39 34.76 18.11
N ASN A 51 16.43 35.64 18.46
CA ASN A 51 16.39 36.33 19.74
C ASN A 51 16.17 35.36 20.89
N ASP A 52 15.23 34.40 20.74
CA ASP A 52 14.93 33.39 21.75
C ASP A 52 16.14 32.49 21.98
N ALA A 53 16.79 32.05 20.91
CA ALA A 53 18.03 31.27 21.02
C ALA A 53 19.15 32.05 21.75
N HIS A 54 19.33 33.35 21.42
CA HIS A 54 20.32 34.17 22.06
C HIS A 54 20.05 34.35 23.59
N ALA A 55 18.77 34.53 23.98
CA ALA A 55 18.38 34.65 25.38
C ALA A 55 18.70 33.40 26.21
N MET A 56 18.73 32.23 25.56
CA MET A 56 19.07 30.94 26.20
C MET A 56 20.58 30.64 26.22
N LEU A 57 21.41 31.44 25.55
CA LEU A 57 22.84 31.28 25.62
C LEU A 57 23.39 31.60 27.04
N PRO A 58 24.43 30.89 27.50
CA PRO A 58 25.18 31.29 28.69
C PRO A 58 25.72 32.73 28.56
N GLU A 59 25.68 33.49 29.64
CA GLU A 59 26.04 34.91 29.67
C GLU A 59 27.40 35.22 29.03
N LYS A 60 28.42 34.40 29.33
CA LYS A 60 29.76 34.50 28.75
C LYS A 60 29.80 34.35 27.21
N LEU A 61 28.78 33.71 26.62
CA LEU A 61 28.69 33.51 25.17
C LEU A 61 27.87 34.56 24.45
N ARG A 62 26.99 35.28 25.18
CA ARG A 62 26.14 36.33 24.57
C ARG A 62 26.94 37.48 24.02
N GLU A 63 28.08 37.82 24.64
CA GLU A 63 28.99 38.87 24.17
C GLU A 63 29.76 38.42 22.94
N SER A 64 30.26 37.17 22.97
CA SER A 64 31.07 36.63 21.85
C SER A 64 30.23 36.15 20.67
N TYR A 65 28.91 35.90 20.85
CA TYR A 65 28.00 35.52 19.79
C TYR A 65 26.72 36.38 19.83
N PRO A 66 26.80 37.64 19.34
CA PRO A 66 25.68 38.58 19.34
C PRO A 66 24.46 38.10 18.58
N LYS A 67 23.28 38.63 18.93
CA LYS A 67 21.99 38.30 18.23
C LYS A 67 22.09 38.40 16.71
N LEU A 68 22.83 39.39 16.21
CA LEU A 68 23.01 39.62 14.79
C LEU A 68 23.71 38.43 14.11
N PHE A 69 24.68 37.79 14.77
CA PHE A 69 25.39 36.66 14.22
C PHE A 69 24.50 35.41 14.16
N ILE A 70 23.74 35.13 15.25
CA ILE A 70 22.77 34.04 15.24
C ILE A 70 21.73 34.23 14.13
N LYS A 71 21.26 35.47 13.94
CA LYS A 71 20.28 35.76 12.90
C LYS A 71 20.89 35.58 11.51
N ARG A 72 22.11 36.03 11.26
CA ARG A 72 22.79 35.85 9.98
C ARG A 72 22.99 34.37 9.67
N ASP A 73 23.50 33.63 10.63
CA ASP A 73 23.77 32.20 10.46
C ASP A 73 22.46 31.41 10.26
N LEU A 74 21.32 31.85 10.91
CA LEU A 74 20.01 31.29 10.66
C LEU A 74 19.46 31.65 9.28
N ASP A 75 19.70 32.86 8.79
CA ASP A 75 19.31 33.26 7.45
C ASP A 75 20.06 32.42 6.39
N GLU A 76 21.39 32.28 6.54
CA GLU A 76 22.23 31.42 5.67
C GLU A 76 21.79 29.93 5.72
N PHE A 77 21.46 29.45 6.91
CA PHE A 77 20.94 28.10 7.08
C PHE A 77 19.57 27.91 6.37
N CYS A 78 18.65 28.86 6.51
CA CYS A 78 17.34 28.81 5.84
C CYS A 78 17.49 28.82 4.30
N GLU A 79 18.41 29.63 3.78
CA GLU A 79 18.70 29.69 2.35
C GLU A 79 19.31 28.37 1.84
N ALA A 80 20.26 27.81 2.55
CA ALA A 80 20.87 26.53 2.21
C ALA A 80 19.85 25.37 2.23
N ILE A 81 18.94 25.35 3.19
CA ILE A 81 17.87 24.35 3.23
C ILE A 81 16.91 24.54 2.05
N TRP A 82 16.54 25.79 1.73
CA TRP A 82 15.68 26.10 0.61
C TRP A 82 16.30 25.68 -0.74
N GLU A 83 17.56 26.00 -0.96
CA GLU A 83 18.31 25.56 -2.15
C GLU A 83 18.39 24.03 -2.24
N THR A 84 18.69 23.37 -1.13
CA THR A 84 18.75 21.90 -1.05
C THR A 84 17.39 21.28 -1.37
N TYR A 85 16.31 21.84 -0.84
CA TYR A 85 14.95 21.37 -1.11
C TYR A 85 14.59 21.53 -2.60
N ASN A 86 14.86 22.69 -3.19
CA ASN A 86 14.57 22.93 -4.61
C ASN A 86 15.48 22.13 -5.56
N SER A 87 16.72 21.83 -5.13
CA SER A 87 17.64 21.05 -5.95
C SER A 87 17.18 19.61 -6.22
N GLN A 88 16.26 19.09 -5.40
CA GLN A 88 15.64 17.79 -5.60
C GLN A 88 14.69 17.73 -6.81
N PHE A 89 14.21 18.89 -7.26
CA PHE A 89 13.22 19.00 -8.34
C PHE A 89 13.82 19.58 -9.63
N LYS A 90 15.11 19.35 -9.88
CA LYS A 90 15.75 19.75 -11.13
C LYS A 90 15.24 18.89 -12.28
N ALA A 91 14.94 19.56 -13.41
CA ALA A 91 14.62 18.83 -14.62
C ALA A 91 15.86 18.04 -15.11
N GLU A 92 15.65 16.79 -15.45
CA GLU A 92 16.66 15.88 -15.96
C GLU A 92 16.25 15.37 -17.34
N LEU A 93 17.24 15.08 -18.19
CA LEU A 93 16.99 14.42 -19.46
C LEU A 93 16.99 12.90 -19.20
N VAL A 94 15.81 12.30 -19.28
CA VAL A 94 15.64 10.86 -19.13
C VAL A 94 15.70 10.21 -20.51
N ALA A 95 16.69 9.34 -20.72
CA ALA A 95 16.75 8.50 -21.91
C ALA A 95 15.84 7.28 -21.74
N GLY A 96 15.12 6.90 -22.80
CA GLY A 96 14.37 5.65 -22.80
C GLY A 96 15.35 4.46 -22.79
N ASP A 97 15.01 3.44 -22.01
CA ASP A 97 15.72 2.16 -21.99
C ASP A 97 14.76 1.06 -22.45
N PRO A 98 14.81 0.68 -23.74
CA PRO A 98 13.87 -0.33 -24.28
C PRO A 98 14.12 -1.74 -23.78
N ASP A 99 15.29 -1.99 -23.18
CA ASP A 99 15.68 -3.30 -22.65
C ASP A 99 15.42 -3.41 -21.12
N SER A 100 14.98 -2.33 -20.48
CA SER A 100 14.66 -2.35 -19.07
C SER A 100 13.42 -3.23 -18.81
N ASN A 101 13.55 -4.11 -17.85
CA ASN A 101 12.44 -4.91 -17.33
C ASN A 101 11.89 -4.27 -16.06
N THR A 102 10.65 -4.59 -15.74
CA THR A 102 10.07 -4.23 -14.43
C THR A 102 10.82 -4.96 -13.32
N ASP A 103 11.45 -4.23 -12.43
CA ASP A 103 12.19 -4.80 -11.29
C ASP A 103 11.27 -5.02 -10.09
N TRP A 104 11.50 -6.13 -9.38
CA TRP A 104 10.68 -6.56 -8.26
C TRP A 104 11.52 -6.90 -7.04
N PHE A 105 11.17 -6.33 -5.89
CA PHE A 105 11.64 -6.90 -4.62
C PHE A 105 10.92 -8.20 -4.29
N CYS A 106 9.67 -8.33 -4.68
CA CYS A 106 8.86 -9.53 -4.45
C CYS A 106 7.72 -9.61 -5.49
N GLN A 107 7.84 -10.47 -6.48
CA GLN A 107 6.80 -10.59 -7.51
C GLN A 107 5.67 -11.53 -7.05
N PRO A 108 4.39 -11.16 -7.19
CA PRO A 108 3.88 -9.94 -7.84
C PRO A 108 3.51 -8.82 -6.85
N MET A 109 4.08 -8.81 -5.65
CA MET A 109 3.63 -7.98 -4.54
C MET A 109 4.28 -6.60 -4.51
N ILE A 110 5.60 -6.53 -4.67
CA ILE A 110 6.40 -5.32 -4.46
C ILE A 110 7.25 -5.06 -5.69
N MET A 111 6.76 -4.18 -6.54
CA MET A 111 7.52 -3.62 -7.65
C MET A 111 8.45 -2.52 -7.11
N GLN A 112 9.68 -2.42 -7.63
CA GLN A 112 10.62 -1.36 -7.25
C GLN A 112 10.08 0.00 -7.71
N GLU A 113 10.37 1.03 -6.93
CA GLU A 113 9.94 2.41 -7.17
C GLU A 113 8.41 2.57 -7.35
N ALA A 114 7.63 1.70 -6.72
CA ALA A 114 6.17 1.67 -6.86
C ALA A 114 5.43 1.59 -5.52
N ALA A 115 4.25 2.18 -5.54
CA ALA A 115 3.29 2.17 -4.44
C ALA A 115 2.35 0.96 -4.57
N THR A 116 2.30 0.09 -3.56
CA THR A 116 1.39 -1.06 -3.54
C THR A 116 0.33 -0.94 -2.44
N ILE A 117 -0.92 -1.23 -2.75
CA ILE A 117 -2.00 -1.38 -1.78
C ILE A 117 -2.48 -2.83 -1.75
N LEU A 118 -2.45 -3.44 -0.57
CA LEU A 118 -3.04 -4.75 -0.28
C LEU A 118 -4.35 -4.56 0.49
N TYR A 119 -5.49 -4.86 -0.11
CA TYR A 119 -6.78 -4.70 0.56
C TYR A 119 -7.60 -5.98 0.58
N GLY A 120 -8.60 -6.06 1.48
CA GLY A 120 -9.47 -7.22 1.62
C GLY A 120 -10.27 -7.19 2.92
N LYS A 121 -11.11 -8.21 3.16
CA LYS A 121 -11.98 -8.32 4.34
C LYS A 121 -11.20 -8.34 5.66
N ARG A 122 -11.83 -7.92 6.75
CA ARG A 122 -11.26 -8.05 8.11
C ARG A 122 -11.09 -9.54 8.44
N GLY A 123 -9.96 -9.88 9.06
CA GLY A 123 -9.65 -11.28 9.38
C GLY A 123 -9.16 -12.13 8.21
N GLY A 124 -9.12 -11.61 6.98
CA GLY A 124 -8.77 -12.32 5.76
C GLY A 124 -7.25 -12.59 5.56
N GLY A 125 -6.39 -12.35 6.54
CA GLY A 125 -4.96 -12.70 6.40
C GLY A 125 -4.03 -11.56 5.95
N LYS A 126 -4.53 -10.39 5.52
CA LYS A 126 -3.73 -9.27 4.96
C LYS A 126 -2.44 -8.96 5.72
N SER A 127 -2.55 -8.69 7.02
CA SER A 127 -1.37 -8.35 7.83
C SER A 127 -0.41 -9.55 8.03
N VAL A 128 -0.88 -10.79 7.91
CA VAL A 128 -0.01 -11.97 7.92
C VAL A 128 0.74 -12.05 6.59
N THR A 129 0.03 -11.87 5.48
CA THR A 129 0.61 -11.80 4.13
C THR A 129 1.65 -10.69 4.01
N ALA A 130 1.34 -9.48 4.53
CA ALA A 130 2.27 -8.35 4.51
C ALA A 130 3.54 -8.64 5.33
N VAL A 131 3.41 -9.26 6.53
CA VAL A 131 4.58 -9.67 7.33
C VAL A 131 5.36 -10.77 6.62
N ALA A 132 4.69 -11.75 6.01
CA ALA A 132 5.37 -12.83 5.27
C ALA A 132 6.16 -12.26 4.08
N CYS A 133 5.57 -11.34 3.32
CA CYS A 133 6.26 -10.66 2.22
C CYS A 133 7.47 -9.84 2.73
N ALA A 134 7.30 -9.06 3.79
CA ALA A 134 8.36 -8.27 4.40
C ALA A 134 9.54 -9.13 4.89
N VAL A 135 9.26 -10.23 5.56
CA VAL A 135 10.27 -11.21 6.01
C VAL A 135 10.94 -11.88 4.81
N SER A 136 10.18 -12.28 3.79
CA SER A 136 10.73 -12.93 2.59
C SER A 136 11.72 -12.01 1.86
N ILE A 137 11.40 -10.72 1.70
CA ILE A 137 12.32 -9.73 1.11
C ILE A 137 13.58 -9.57 1.99
N GLN A 138 13.41 -9.35 3.29
CA GLN A 138 14.54 -9.11 4.19
C GLN A 138 15.47 -10.30 4.31
N GLN A 139 14.94 -11.52 4.30
CA GLN A 139 15.70 -12.76 4.46
C GLN A 139 16.00 -13.47 3.14
N ASN A 140 15.52 -12.96 2.01
CA ASN A 140 15.67 -13.55 0.69
C ASN A 140 15.08 -14.97 0.59
N VAL A 141 13.84 -15.15 1.06
CA VAL A 141 13.12 -16.44 1.03
C VAL A 141 12.14 -16.46 -0.12
N ALA A 142 12.38 -17.29 -1.13
CA ALA A 142 11.61 -17.32 -2.39
C ALA A 142 10.50 -18.39 -2.45
N ASP A 143 10.20 -19.07 -1.35
CA ASP A 143 9.28 -20.23 -1.34
C ASP A 143 7.84 -19.88 -1.74
N LEU A 144 7.37 -18.68 -1.40
CA LEU A 144 6.02 -18.23 -1.69
C LEU A 144 5.96 -17.33 -2.94
N TRP A 145 7.00 -16.53 -3.18
CA TRP A 145 7.06 -15.53 -4.25
C TRP A 145 8.38 -15.63 -5.00
N PHE A 146 8.32 -15.53 -6.32
CA PHE A 146 9.50 -15.56 -7.18
C PHE A 146 9.28 -14.72 -8.44
N PRO A 147 10.27 -13.93 -8.88
CA PRO A 147 11.55 -13.67 -8.22
C PRO A 147 11.41 -12.89 -6.92
N ILE A 148 12.44 -12.96 -6.09
CA ILE A 148 12.58 -12.12 -4.90
C ILE A 148 13.98 -11.48 -4.89
N GLU A 149 14.06 -10.22 -4.48
CA GLU A 149 15.32 -9.50 -4.29
C GLU A 149 15.44 -9.05 -2.84
N LYS A 150 16.61 -9.27 -2.26
CA LYS A 150 16.88 -8.92 -0.87
C LYS A 150 16.98 -7.41 -0.70
N ALA A 151 16.23 -6.87 0.27
CA ALA A 151 16.26 -5.47 0.64
C ALA A 151 16.10 -5.30 2.16
N ASN A 152 16.56 -4.16 2.68
CA ASN A 152 16.27 -3.77 4.06
C ASN A 152 14.84 -3.24 4.14
N VAL A 153 14.06 -3.81 5.04
CA VAL A 153 12.63 -3.53 5.19
C VAL A 153 12.36 -2.81 6.49
N LEU A 154 11.49 -1.79 6.47
CA LEU A 154 10.88 -1.22 7.67
C LEU A 154 9.39 -1.56 7.69
N TYR A 155 8.92 -2.22 8.75
CA TYR A 155 7.50 -2.47 8.99
C TYR A 155 6.93 -1.47 9.99
N ILE A 156 6.01 -0.62 9.56
CA ILE A 156 5.33 0.38 10.41
C ILE A 156 3.99 -0.19 10.85
N ASN A 157 3.88 -0.56 12.12
CA ASN A 157 2.67 -1.10 12.73
C ASN A 157 1.98 -0.05 13.62
N ILE A 158 0.81 0.40 13.20
CA ILE A 158 0.00 1.35 13.98
C ILE A 158 -1.29 0.71 14.53
N GLU A 159 -1.55 -0.56 14.21
CA GLU A 159 -2.80 -1.24 14.55
C GLU A 159 -2.68 -2.12 15.78
N ARG A 160 -1.58 -2.88 15.89
CA ARG A 160 -1.42 -3.90 16.94
C ARG A 160 -0.37 -3.55 17.99
N GLY A 161 -0.50 -4.16 19.17
CA GLY A 161 0.49 -4.02 20.22
C GLY A 161 1.80 -4.75 19.90
N LYS A 162 2.94 -4.22 20.39
CA LYS A 162 4.30 -4.74 20.16
C LYS A 162 4.43 -6.25 20.42
N LYS A 163 3.90 -6.75 21.55
CA LYS A 163 3.95 -8.19 21.89
C LYS A 163 3.18 -9.08 20.89
N SER A 164 2.04 -8.59 20.38
CA SER A 164 1.26 -9.29 19.37
C SER A 164 2.00 -9.36 18.04
N MET A 165 2.68 -8.27 17.64
CA MET A 165 3.50 -8.27 16.43
C MET A 165 4.74 -9.16 16.56
N ALA A 166 5.43 -9.14 17.70
CA ALA A 166 6.56 -10.04 17.93
C ALA A 166 6.17 -11.52 17.79
N ARG A 167 5.01 -11.92 18.35
CA ARG A 167 4.50 -13.28 18.15
C ARG A 167 4.17 -13.59 16.70
N ARG A 168 3.60 -12.62 15.97
CA ARG A 168 3.28 -12.79 14.54
C ARG A 168 4.55 -12.96 13.70
N VAL A 169 5.56 -12.13 13.90
CA VAL A 169 6.85 -12.25 13.20
C VAL A 169 7.48 -13.62 13.49
N ALA A 170 7.55 -14.03 14.75
CA ALA A 170 8.11 -15.33 15.12
C ALA A 170 7.39 -16.51 14.40
N ARG A 171 6.06 -16.47 14.32
CA ARG A 171 5.27 -17.51 13.65
C ARG A 171 5.44 -17.49 12.14
N VAL A 172 5.45 -16.30 11.53
CA VAL A 172 5.72 -16.18 10.10
C VAL A 172 7.12 -16.68 9.77
N ASN A 173 8.13 -16.32 10.56
CA ASN A 173 9.49 -16.86 10.39
C ASN A 173 9.49 -18.39 10.40
N THR A 174 8.87 -19.01 11.41
CA THR A 174 8.77 -20.48 11.50
C THR A 174 8.02 -21.06 10.30
N ALA A 175 6.91 -20.44 9.87
CA ALA A 175 6.14 -20.90 8.72
C ALA A 175 6.91 -20.79 7.39
N LEU A 176 7.91 -19.90 7.32
CA LEU A 176 8.84 -19.75 6.19
C LEU A 176 10.14 -20.58 6.35
N GLY A 177 10.20 -21.48 7.32
CA GLY A 177 11.39 -22.31 7.57
C GLY A 177 12.57 -21.57 8.21
N LEU A 178 12.36 -20.37 8.73
CA LEU A 178 13.38 -19.56 9.40
C LEU A 178 13.39 -19.77 10.91
N SER A 179 14.46 -19.30 11.57
CA SER A 179 14.47 -19.18 13.03
C SER A 179 13.35 -18.23 13.51
N ALA A 180 12.58 -18.65 14.52
CA ALA A 180 11.55 -17.80 15.13
C ALA A 180 12.09 -16.45 15.65
N TYR A 181 13.39 -16.36 15.86
CA TYR A 181 14.08 -15.18 16.42
C TYR A 181 14.62 -14.24 15.34
N GLU A 182 14.46 -14.54 14.05
CA GLU A 182 14.88 -13.62 13.00
C GLU A 182 14.20 -12.26 13.16
N PRO A 183 14.98 -11.15 13.22
CA PRO A 183 14.43 -9.84 13.47
C PRO A 183 13.80 -9.24 12.21
N LEU A 184 12.73 -8.48 12.39
CA LEU A 184 12.18 -7.56 11.41
C LEU A 184 12.24 -6.13 11.99
N LEU A 185 12.88 -5.20 11.28
CA LEU A 185 12.93 -3.80 11.71
C LEU A 185 11.53 -3.22 11.75
N MET A 186 11.11 -2.67 12.91
CA MET A 186 9.71 -2.27 13.10
C MET A 186 9.56 -1.00 13.93
N VAL A 187 8.70 -0.09 13.44
CA VAL A 187 8.12 0.99 14.25
C VAL A 187 6.77 0.53 14.79
N ASN A 188 6.66 0.36 16.12
CA ASN A 188 5.42 0.01 16.79
C ASN A 188 4.78 1.26 17.39
N ALA A 189 3.72 1.75 16.77
CA ALA A 189 3.07 3.01 17.11
C ALA A 189 1.55 2.91 17.17
N ARG A 190 1.05 1.87 17.86
CA ARG A 190 -0.39 1.64 18.00
C ARG A 190 -1.11 2.89 18.51
N GLY A 191 -2.15 3.31 17.78
CA GLY A 191 -2.99 4.46 18.12
C GLY A 191 -2.35 5.81 17.81
N LYS A 192 -1.26 5.84 17.03
CA LYS A 192 -0.65 7.05 16.48
C LYS A 192 -0.93 7.12 14.99
N SER A 193 -1.08 8.33 14.47
CA SER A 193 -1.16 8.60 13.03
C SER A 193 0.24 8.61 12.39
N LEU A 194 0.29 8.55 11.05
CA LEU A 194 1.55 8.53 10.31
C LEU A 194 2.37 9.81 10.54
N ASP A 195 1.74 10.99 10.54
CA ASP A 195 2.41 12.27 10.80
C ASP A 195 3.10 12.31 12.17
N HIS A 196 2.52 11.67 13.18
CA HIS A 196 3.10 11.59 14.53
C HIS A 196 4.43 10.83 14.59
N ILE A 197 4.58 9.83 13.73
CA ILE A 197 5.73 8.91 13.74
C ILE A 197 6.67 9.13 12.56
N TYR A 198 6.30 10.01 11.65
CA TYR A 198 6.98 10.25 10.38
C TYR A 198 8.49 10.50 10.55
N ASP A 199 8.88 11.45 11.42
CA ASP A 199 10.29 11.77 11.67
C ASP A 199 11.07 10.59 12.27
N GLN A 200 10.40 9.77 13.10
CA GLN A 200 11.03 8.58 13.67
C GLN A 200 11.20 7.49 12.60
N ALA A 201 10.21 7.28 11.76
CA ALA A 201 10.29 6.36 10.63
C ALA A 201 11.45 6.75 9.70
N ARG A 202 11.51 8.02 9.28
CA ARG A 202 12.57 8.55 8.42
C ARG A 202 13.98 8.40 9.01
N ARG A 203 14.14 8.65 10.32
CA ARG A 203 15.42 8.42 11.01
C ARG A 203 15.80 6.93 11.03
N SER A 204 14.83 6.06 11.32
CA SER A 204 15.06 4.61 11.33
C SER A 204 15.45 4.09 9.94
N MET A 205 14.83 4.60 8.90
CA MET A 205 15.15 4.25 7.52
C MET A 205 16.58 4.61 7.15
N ARG A 206 17.00 5.85 7.42
CA ARG A 206 18.36 6.31 7.14
C ARG A 206 19.42 5.54 7.95
N ALA A 207 19.13 5.23 9.21
CA ALA A 207 20.06 4.50 10.08
C ALA A 207 20.24 3.03 9.69
N ASN A 208 19.30 2.45 8.92
CA ASN A 208 19.30 1.04 8.55
C ASN A 208 19.28 0.82 7.03
N ASP A 209 19.51 1.85 6.24
CA ASP A 209 19.54 1.80 4.77
C ASP A 209 18.30 1.06 4.20
N VAL A 210 17.10 1.50 4.59
CA VAL A 210 15.84 0.86 4.24
C VAL A 210 15.42 1.23 2.81
N GLN A 211 15.11 0.24 1.99
CA GLN A 211 14.61 0.41 0.63
C GLN A 211 13.09 0.23 0.52
N VAL A 212 12.48 -0.59 1.40
CA VAL A 212 11.05 -0.92 1.31
C VAL A 212 10.34 -0.64 2.63
N VAL A 213 9.20 0.04 2.56
CA VAL A 213 8.34 0.30 3.73
C VAL A 213 7.04 -0.50 3.63
N PHE A 214 6.70 -1.22 4.68
CA PHE A 214 5.38 -1.82 4.88
C PHE A 214 4.61 -1.01 5.92
N PHE A 215 3.37 -0.65 5.61
CA PHE A 215 2.52 0.17 6.48
C PHE A 215 1.19 -0.54 6.82
N ASP A 216 0.95 -0.88 8.08
CA ASP A 216 -0.24 -1.61 8.54
C ASP A 216 -0.94 -0.81 9.64
N SER A 217 -2.01 -0.07 9.32
CA SER A 217 -2.81 0.02 8.09
C SER A 217 -3.25 1.46 7.77
N ILE A 218 -3.63 1.71 6.51
CA ILE A 218 -4.12 3.02 6.03
C ILE A 218 -5.34 3.48 6.85
N SER A 219 -6.23 2.59 7.22
CA SER A 219 -7.46 2.92 7.95
C SER A 219 -7.25 3.62 9.30
N ARG A 220 -6.00 3.73 9.77
CA ARG A 220 -5.60 4.43 10.99
C ARG A 220 -4.50 5.47 10.77
N ALA A 221 -4.08 5.68 9.53
CA ALA A 221 -2.94 6.50 9.17
C ALA A 221 -3.20 8.01 9.26
N GLY A 222 -4.43 8.42 8.97
CA GLY A 222 -4.75 9.81 8.66
C GLY A 222 -5.10 10.68 9.85
N VAL A 223 -4.97 11.96 9.60
CA VAL A 223 -5.54 13.05 10.38
C VAL A 223 -6.74 13.56 9.59
N GLY A 224 -7.97 13.33 10.08
CA GLY A 224 -9.21 13.72 9.41
C GLY A 224 -10.03 12.54 8.89
N ASP A 225 -11.04 12.84 8.07
CA ASP A 225 -11.90 11.82 7.46
C ASP A 225 -11.20 11.19 6.25
N LEU A 226 -10.91 9.89 6.36
CA LEU A 226 -10.24 9.11 5.30
C LEU A 226 -11.10 8.90 4.04
N ASN A 227 -12.39 9.26 4.09
CA ASN A 227 -13.25 9.26 2.92
C ASN A 227 -13.06 10.52 2.06
N GLU A 228 -12.45 11.55 2.62
CA GLU A 228 -12.10 12.77 1.89
C GLU A 228 -10.79 12.60 1.10
N ASN A 229 -10.74 13.23 -0.06
CA ASN A 229 -9.58 13.13 -0.97
C ASN A 229 -8.31 13.74 -0.37
N GLN A 230 -8.42 14.86 0.34
CA GLN A 230 -7.26 15.58 0.85
C GLN A 230 -6.50 14.81 1.95
N PRO A 231 -7.15 14.26 2.99
CA PRO A 231 -6.48 13.39 3.97
C PRO A 231 -5.89 12.13 3.34
N ALA A 232 -6.58 11.53 2.36
CA ALA A 232 -6.08 10.36 1.65
C ALA A 232 -4.80 10.67 0.88
N ASN A 233 -4.78 11.74 0.07
CA ASN A 233 -3.58 12.17 -0.66
C ASN A 233 -2.43 12.46 0.30
N GLN A 234 -2.69 13.14 1.43
CA GLN A 234 -1.66 13.44 2.42
C GLN A 234 -0.96 12.16 2.95
N VAL A 235 -1.71 11.09 3.21
CA VAL A 235 -1.13 9.82 3.65
C VAL A 235 -0.26 9.20 2.55
N MET A 236 -0.75 9.21 1.31
CA MET A 236 -0.02 8.66 0.16
C MET A 236 1.27 9.44 -0.11
N ASP A 237 1.20 10.77 -0.11
CA ASP A 237 2.36 11.67 -0.28
C ASP A 237 3.40 11.44 0.82
N MET A 238 2.96 11.26 2.08
CA MET A 238 3.88 10.97 3.19
C MET A 238 4.57 9.61 3.05
N LEU A 239 3.89 8.58 2.57
CA LEU A 239 4.50 7.26 2.31
C LEU A 239 5.52 7.36 1.16
N SER A 240 5.17 8.05 0.08
CA SER A 240 6.05 8.26 -1.08
C SER A 240 7.27 9.14 -0.75
N ASP A 241 7.13 10.10 0.18
CA ASP A 241 8.28 10.90 0.66
C ASP A 241 9.19 10.10 1.63
N LEU A 242 8.70 9.05 2.27
CA LEU A 242 9.54 8.12 3.03
C LEU A 242 10.43 7.29 2.11
N THR A 243 9.87 6.68 1.08
CA THR A 243 10.57 5.83 0.10
C THR A 243 9.73 5.70 -1.17
N PRO A 244 10.37 5.59 -2.35
CA PRO A 244 9.65 5.31 -3.60
C PRO A 244 8.98 3.94 -3.60
N THR A 245 9.47 2.97 -2.81
CA THR A 245 8.89 1.62 -2.73
C THR A 245 8.21 1.36 -1.41
N TRP A 246 6.89 1.21 -1.43
CA TRP A 246 6.14 0.90 -0.21
C TRP A 246 4.90 0.05 -0.49
N MET A 247 4.48 -0.71 0.53
CA MET A 247 3.19 -1.39 0.57
C MET A 247 2.37 -0.92 1.75
N ALA A 248 1.10 -0.62 1.51
CA ALA A 248 0.14 -0.32 2.58
C ALA A 248 -1.01 -1.32 2.62
N VAL A 249 -1.36 -1.75 3.84
CA VAL A 249 -2.52 -2.60 4.10
C VAL A 249 -3.76 -1.73 4.27
N ALA A 250 -4.85 -2.09 3.58
CA ALA A 250 -6.14 -1.41 3.67
C ALA A 250 -7.28 -2.38 3.98
N HIS A 251 -8.36 -1.86 4.56
CA HIS A 251 -9.62 -2.61 4.65
C HIS A 251 -10.41 -2.50 3.35
N MET A 252 -11.37 -3.37 3.20
CA MET A 252 -12.32 -3.40 2.10
C MET A 252 -13.67 -2.85 2.55
N THR A 253 -14.36 -2.13 1.66
CA THR A 253 -15.79 -1.85 1.75
C THR A 253 -16.52 -2.58 0.64
N GLU A 254 -17.68 -3.12 0.96
CA GLU A 254 -18.62 -3.65 -0.04
C GLU A 254 -19.54 -2.51 -0.47
N GLN A 255 -19.69 -2.32 -1.79
CA GLN A 255 -20.65 -1.38 -2.35
C GLN A 255 -21.94 -2.12 -2.75
N GLU A 256 -23.03 -1.36 -2.90
CA GLU A 256 -24.26 -1.88 -3.51
C GLU A 256 -23.94 -2.48 -4.89
N GLY A 257 -24.34 -3.73 -5.13
CA GLY A 257 -24.01 -4.47 -6.35
C GLY A 257 -22.79 -5.39 -6.27
N GLY A 258 -22.24 -5.64 -5.07
CA GLY A 258 -21.21 -6.68 -4.83
C GLY A 258 -19.78 -6.28 -5.22
N LYS A 259 -19.54 -5.05 -5.70
CA LYS A 259 -18.17 -4.60 -6.00
C LYS A 259 -17.44 -4.22 -4.72
N SER A 260 -16.29 -4.84 -4.51
CA SER A 260 -15.40 -4.50 -3.40
C SER A 260 -14.42 -3.40 -3.80
N LYS A 261 -14.17 -2.45 -2.89
CA LYS A 261 -13.22 -1.36 -3.06
C LYS A 261 -12.35 -1.21 -1.81
N VAL A 262 -11.23 -0.52 -1.98
CA VAL A 262 -10.43 -0.04 -0.84
C VAL A 262 -11.30 0.86 0.05
N PHE A 263 -11.26 0.64 1.36
CA PHE A 263 -11.97 1.48 2.32
C PHE A 263 -11.41 2.90 2.31
N GLY A 264 -12.31 3.87 2.25
CA GLY A 264 -11.98 5.29 2.24
C GLY A 264 -12.04 5.90 0.84
N SER A 265 -11.26 6.93 0.61
CA SER A 265 -11.23 7.67 -0.64
C SER A 265 -10.72 6.81 -1.81
N GLN A 266 -11.30 7.00 -2.99
CA GLN A 266 -10.81 6.43 -4.25
C GLN A 266 -9.38 6.88 -4.59
N MET A 267 -8.90 7.95 -3.95
CA MET A 267 -7.52 8.44 -4.13
C MET A 267 -6.48 7.40 -3.73
N TYR A 268 -6.77 6.49 -2.79
CA TYR A 268 -5.86 5.40 -2.45
C TYR A 268 -5.58 4.48 -3.65
N GLU A 269 -6.63 4.07 -4.37
CA GLU A 269 -6.47 3.24 -5.56
C GLU A 269 -5.83 4.02 -6.72
N ASN A 270 -6.18 5.30 -6.87
CA ASN A 270 -5.66 6.13 -7.95
C ASN A 270 -4.15 6.41 -7.80
N ALA A 271 -3.68 6.67 -6.57
CA ALA A 271 -2.29 7.00 -6.29
C ALA A 271 -1.36 5.77 -6.21
N ALA A 272 -1.91 4.55 -6.06
CA ALA A 272 -1.10 3.33 -6.06
C ALA A 272 -0.78 2.87 -7.49
N ASP A 273 0.43 2.35 -7.70
CA ASP A 273 0.85 1.74 -8.97
C ASP A 273 0.33 0.31 -9.08
N VAL A 274 0.33 -0.42 -7.96
CA VAL A 274 -0.16 -1.79 -7.86
C VAL A 274 -1.25 -1.86 -6.79
N VAL A 275 -2.40 -2.44 -7.13
CA VAL A 275 -3.49 -2.70 -6.19
C VAL A 275 -3.81 -4.20 -6.19
N ILE A 276 -3.68 -4.81 -5.01
CA ILE A 276 -3.87 -6.25 -4.81
C ILE A 276 -5.08 -6.46 -3.92
N LYS A 277 -6.07 -7.18 -4.44
CA LYS A 277 -7.21 -7.67 -3.68
C LYS A 277 -6.84 -9.00 -3.03
N LEU A 278 -7.16 -9.13 -1.76
CA LEU A 278 -7.02 -10.36 -1.01
C LEU A 278 -8.39 -10.87 -0.59
N ASP A 279 -8.78 -12.00 -1.13
CA ASP A 279 -9.96 -12.77 -0.72
C ASP A 279 -9.53 -13.91 0.20
N SER A 280 -10.44 -14.41 1.02
CA SER A 280 -10.11 -15.48 1.97
C SER A 280 -11.30 -16.36 2.26
N ASP A 281 -11.04 -17.66 2.38
CA ASP A 281 -11.97 -18.69 2.80
C ASP A 281 -11.43 -19.45 4.01
N ARG A 282 -12.23 -19.57 5.07
CA ARG A 282 -11.80 -20.24 6.30
C ARG A 282 -12.50 -21.59 6.46
N GLN A 283 -11.72 -22.64 6.50
CA GLN A 283 -12.15 -24.02 6.69
C GLN A 283 -11.49 -24.60 7.97
N GLY A 284 -12.16 -24.48 9.10
CA GLY A 284 -11.62 -24.89 10.39
C GLY A 284 -10.36 -24.10 10.79
N ASP A 285 -9.26 -24.80 11.02
CA ASP A 285 -7.96 -24.22 11.36
C ASP A 285 -7.14 -23.80 10.13
N THR A 286 -7.75 -23.84 8.95
CA THR A 286 -7.09 -23.45 7.70
C THR A 286 -7.75 -22.19 7.13
N LEU A 287 -6.94 -21.31 6.58
CA LEU A 287 -7.37 -20.12 5.84
C LEU A 287 -6.79 -20.17 4.43
N GLY A 288 -7.65 -20.40 3.44
CA GLY A 288 -7.34 -20.17 2.04
C GLY A 288 -7.26 -18.67 1.78
N VAL A 289 -6.25 -18.25 1.06
CA VAL A 289 -6.02 -16.85 0.68
C VAL A 289 -5.79 -16.78 -0.82
N GLY A 290 -6.62 -16.03 -1.52
CA GLY A 290 -6.47 -15.69 -2.93
C GLY A 290 -6.03 -14.25 -3.10
N MET A 291 -5.03 -14.00 -3.95
CA MET A 291 -4.54 -12.67 -4.27
C MET A 291 -4.68 -12.39 -5.75
N GLU A 292 -5.39 -11.31 -6.07
CA GLU A 292 -5.63 -10.81 -7.41
C GLU A 292 -5.05 -9.41 -7.58
N ILE A 293 -4.24 -9.20 -8.62
CA ILE A 293 -3.81 -7.84 -9.00
C ILE A 293 -4.94 -7.21 -9.78
N VAL A 294 -5.63 -6.25 -9.17
CA VAL A 294 -6.76 -5.55 -9.80
C VAL A 294 -6.35 -4.27 -10.53
N LYS A 295 -5.15 -3.77 -10.26
CA LYS A 295 -4.51 -2.64 -10.94
C LYS A 295 -3.01 -2.84 -10.98
N ALA A 296 -2.40 -2.54 -12.13
CA ALA A 296 -0.95 -2.40 -12.30
C ALA A 296 -0.70 -1.40 -13.44
N ASN A 297 0.16 -0.39 -13.21
CA ASN A 297 0.44 0.64 -14.20
C ASN A 297 1.43 0.16 -15.28
N ASP A 298 2.55 -0.45 -14.86
CA ASP A 298 3.69 -0.74 -15.73
C ASP A 298 3.90 -2.24 -16.01
N THR A 299 2.95 -3.07 -15.61
CA THR A 299 2.97 -4.51 -15.87
C THR A 299 1.60 -5.05 -16.20
N ARG A 300 1.55 -6.22 -16.84
CA ARG A 300 0.27 -6.91 -17.06
C ARG A 300 -0.31 -7.39 -15.73
N LEU A 301 -1.63 -7.43 -15.66
CA LEU A 301 -2.31 -8.13 -14.58
C LEU A 301 -1.87 -9.59 -14.60
N GLY A 302 -1.23 -10.03 -13.52
CA GLY A 302 -0.71 -11.40 -13.40
C GLY A 302 -1.83 -12.41 -13.12
N GLN A 303 -1.45 -13.69 -13.10
CA GLN A 303 -2.36 -14.73 -12.62
C GLN A 303 -2.55 -14.59 -11.11
N GLU A 304 -3.75 -14.93 -10.65
CA GLU A 304 -4.04 -15.02 -9.22
C GLU A 304 -3.10 -16.00 -8.52
N LYS A 305 -2.72 -15.66 -7.30
CA LYS A 305 -1.91 -16.52 -6.43
C LYS A 305 -2.77 -17.00 -5.27
N TYR A 306 -2.66 -18.27 -4.95
CA TYR A 306 -3.41 -18.90 -3.87
C TYR A 306 -2.45 -19.46 -2.84
N PHE A 307 -2.79 -19.26 -1.55
CA PHE A 307 -2.00 -19.74 -0.42
C PHE A 307 -2.92 -20.40 0.59
N LYS A 308 -2.37 -21.35 1.31
CA LYS A 308 -2.98 -22.00 2.46
C LYS A 308 -2.22 -21.59 3.72
N TYR A 309 -2.92 -20.98 4.67
CA TYR A 309 -2.40 -20.66 6.00
C TYR A 309 -2.99 -21.68 6.99
N GLU A 310 -2.14 -22.48 7.58
CA GLU A 310 -2.51 -23.46 8.59
C GLU A 310 -2.27 -22.88 9.97
N PHE A 311 -3.24 -23.06 10.84
CA PHE A 311 -3.18 -22.61 12.22
C PHE A 311 -3.19 -23.82 13.15
N ASP A 312 -2.28 -23.84 14.11
CA ASP A 312 -2.30 -24.81 15.21
C ASP A 312 -3.01 -24.17 16.38
N GLY A 313 -4.21 -24.63 16.69
CA GLY A 313 -5.17 -24.21 17.72
C GLY A 313 -4.66 -23.11 18.68
N ASP A 314 -3.89 -23.50 19.69
CA ASP A 314 -3.39 -22.57 20.71
C ASP A 314 -2.15 -21.79 20.25
N HIS A 315 -1.40 -22.28 19.27
CA HIS A 315 -0.11 -21.70 18.85
C HIS A 315 -0.23 -20.71 17.69
N GLY A 316 -1.35 -20.70 16.94
CA GLY A 316 -1.63 -19.80 15.82
C GLY A 316 -0.99 -20.26 14.50
N LEU A 317 -0.48 -19.33 13.65
CA LEU A 317 0.04 -19.68 12.35
C LEU A 317 1.18 -20.71 12.45
N ALA A 318 1.01 -21.86 11.81
CA ALA A 318 1.95 -22.98 11.78
C ALA A 318 2.67 -23.11 10.43
N ALA A 319 1.93 -22.92 9.31
CA ALA A 319 2.51 -23.03 7.97
C ALA A 319 1.86 -22.04 6.99
N ILE A 320 2.61 -21.68 5.96
CA ILE A 320 2.13 -20.98 4.76
C ILE A 320 2.64 -21.77 3.56
N THR A 321 1.73 -22.22 2.72
CA THR A 321 2.08 -22.99 1.52
C THR A 321 1.34 -22.49 0.29
N PRO A 322 1.91 -22.61 -0.92
CA PRO A 322 1.14 -22.40 -2.15
C PRO A 322 -0.08 -23.34 -2.19
N SER A 323 -1.16 -22.88 -2.76
CA SER A 323 -2.43 -23.60 -2.87
C SER A 323 -3.10 -23.37 -4.23
N SER A 324 -4.33 -23.80 -4.38
CA SER A 324 -5.12 -23.65 -5.60
C SER A 324 -6.61 -23.53 -5.30
N LEU A 325 -7.39 -23.06 -6.29
CA LEU A 325 -8.86 -23.03 -6.23
C LEU A 325 -9.48 -24.40 -5.96
N LYS A 326 -8.81 -25.51 -6.28
CA LYS A 326 -9.32 -26.85 -6.01
C LYS A 326 -9.41 -27.14 -4.51
N GLU A 327 -8.49 -26.59 -3.72
CA GLU A 327 -8.51 -26.72 -2.25
C GLU A 327 -9.50 -25.74 -1.61
N PHE A 328 -9.70 -24.57 -2.22
CA PHE A 328 -10.56 -23.51 -1.71
C PHE A 328 -11.51 -22.99 -2.81
N PRO A 329 -12.54 -23.76 -3.20
CA PRO A 329 -13.46 -23.36 -4.29
C PRO A 329 -14.18 -22.04 -4.04
N ASP A 330 -14.44 -21.72 -2.77
CA ASP A 330 -15.12 -20.47 -2.37
C ASP A 330 -14.25 -19.20 -2.57
N LEU A 331 -12.96 -19.35 -2.86
CA LEU A 331 -12.09 -18.24 -3.32
C LEU A 331 -12.41 -17.83 -4.77
N ASP A 332 -13.00 -18.71 -5.54
CA ASP A 332 -13.51 -18.41 -6.90
C ASP A 332 -14.79 -17.55 -6.87
N ASN A 333 -15.19 -17.07 -5.71
CA ASN A 333 -16.17 -15.98 -5.57
C ASN A 333 -15.58 -14.65 -6.10
N LYS A 334 -15.05 -14.67 -7.34
CA LYS A 334 -15.38 -13.57 -8.25
C LYS A 334 -16.88 -13.50 -8.18
N SER A 335 -17.42 -12.38 -7.75
CA SER A 335 -18.74 -11.99 -8.19
C SER A 335 -18.64 -12.02 -9.71
N LEU A 336 -18.92 -13.20 -10.29
CA LEU A 336 -19.03 -13.36 -11.72
C LEU A 336 -19.89 -12.17 -12.12
N SER A 337 -19.43 -11.34 -13.04
CA SER A 337 -20.34 -10.29 -13.51
C SER A 337 -21.61 -11.05 -13.91
N ALA A 338 -22.76 -10.45 -13.80
CA ALA A 338 -23.99 -11.13 -14.22
C ALA A 338 -23.88 -11.75 -15.63
N ALA A 339 -22.97 -11.22 -16.45
CA ALA A 339 -22.65 -11.76 -17.76
C ALA A 339 -21.78 -13.03 -17.68
N ASP A 340 -20.82 -13.09 -16.76
CA ASP A 340 -19.96 -14.27 -16.57
C ASP A 340 -20.76 -15.43 -15.97
N GLU A 341 -21.67 -15.16 -15.05
CA GLU A 341 -22.60 -16.19 -14.52
C GLU A 341 -23.51 -16.75 -15.62
N ILE A 342 -24.01 -15.86 -16.50
CA ILE A 342 -24.82 -16.25 -17.66
C ILE A 342 -23.98 -17.11 -18.59
N GLU A 343 -22.75 -16.72 -18.88
CA GLU A 343 -21.83 -17.49 -19.72
C GLU A 343 -21.57 -18.88 -19.17
N LEU A 344 -21.24 -18.97 -17.86
CA LEU A 344 -21.00 -20.23 -17.17
C LEU A 344 -22.26 -21.11 -17.14
N PHE A 345 -23.43 -20.51 -16.94
CA PHE A 345 -24.71 -21.23 -16.96
C PHE A 345 -24.98 -21.84 -18.37
N ILE A 346 -24.80 -21.06 -19.42
CA ILE A 346 -24.97 -21.53 -20.80
C ILE A 346 -23.95 -22.61 -21.15
N ASP A 347 -22.71 -22.47 -20.70
CA ASP A 347 -21.62 -23.44 -20.94
C ASP A 347 -21.91 -24.82 -20.33
N ASN A 348 -22.60 -24.86 -19.19
CA ASN A 348 -23.01 -26.08 -18.51
C ASN A 348 -24.45 -26.55 -18.90
N ALA A 349 -25.18 -25.77 -19.68
CA ALA A 349 -26.52 -26.14 -20.09
C ALA A 349 -26.54 -27.23 -21.18
N PRO A 350 -27.61 -28.03 -21.30
CA PRO A 350 -27.74 -29.03 -22.35
C PRO A 350 -27.55 -28.37 -23.73
N LEU A 351 -26.72 -29.00 -24.56
CA LEU A 351 -26.37 -28.50 -25.92
C LEU A 351 -25.72 -27.09 -25.89
N ASN A 352 -25.16 -26.63 -24.74
CA ASN A 352 -24.61 -25.30 -24.54
C ASN A 352 -25.60 -24.18 -24.96
N ARG A 353 -26.88 -24.35 -24.66
CA ARG A 353 -27.97 -23.42 -25.00
C ARG A 353 -28.94 -23.28 -23.83
N ALA A 354 -29.39 -22.05 -23.61
CA ALA A 354 -30.43 -21.78 -22.62
C ALA A 354 -31.27 -20.55 -23.03
N THR A 355 -32.51 -20.52 -22.60
CA THR A 355 -33.39 -19.36 -22.75
C THR A 355 -33.14 -18.35 -21.63
N SER A 356 -33.54 -17.10 -21.83
CA SER A 356 -33.44 -16.08 -20.76
C SER A 356 -34.25 -16.43 -19.51
N SER A 357 -35.30 -17.24 -19.64
CA SER A 357 -36.12 -17.72 -18.52
C SER A 357 -35.40 -18.80 -17.72
N GLU A 358 -34.80 -19.79 -18.40
CA GLU A 358 -34.00 -20.85 -17.74
C GLU A 358 -32.80 -20.26 -17.02
N ILE A 359 -32.09 -19.32 -17.64
CA ILE A 359 -30.95 -18.63 -17.04
C ILE A 359 -31.39 -17.84 -15.80
N ALA A 360 -32.51 -17.10 -15.91
CA ALA A 360 -33.04 -16.31 -14.79
C ALA A 360 -33.43 -17.20 -13.60
N GLN A 361 -34.07 -18.33 -13.87
CA GLN A 361 -34.48 -19.29 -12.87
C GLN A 361 -33.26 -19.99 -12.23
N GLY A 362 -32.31 -20.45 -13.04
CA GLY A 362 -31.13 -21.17 -12.56
C GLY A 362 -30.17 -20.30 -11.75
N LEU A 363 -30.06 -19.02 -12.11
CA LEU A 363 -29.19 -18.05 -11.40
C LEU A 363 -29.94 -17.24 -10.32
N ASN A 364 -31.23 -17.54 -10.08
CA ASN A 364 -32.10 -16.76 -9.18
C ASN A 364 -32.04 -15.25 -9.43
N ARG A 365 -32.12 -14.84 -10.72
CA ARG A 365 -32.04 -13.45 -11.18
C ARG A 365 -33.34 -13.00 -11.84
N ASP A 366 -33.54 -11.69 -11.94
CA ASP A 366 -34.66 -11.12 -12.68
C ASP A 366 -34.48 -11.34 -14.20
N GLN A 367 -35.51 -11.90 -14.87
CA GLN A 367 -35.48 -12.25 -16.27
C GLN A 367 -35.28 -11.03 -17.19
N SER A 368 -35.83 -9.86 -16.80
CA SER A 368 -35.65 -8.61 -17.58
C SER A 368 -34.19 -8.17 -17.59
N ASN A 369 -33.49 -8.32 -16.45
CA ASN A 369 -32.07 -8.01 -16.34
C ASN A 369 -31.22 -8.99 -17.15
N VAL A 370 -31.50 -10.30 -17.07
CA VAL A 370 -30.85 -11.32 -17.92
C VAL A 370 -31.03 -11.00 -19.41
N SER A 371 -32.24 -10.72 -19.84
CA SER A 371 -32.55 -10.37 -21.23
C SER A 371 -31.79 -9.13 -21.71
N LYS A 372 -31.67 -8.10 -20.86
CA LYS A 372 -30.89 -6.89 -21.18
C LYS A 372 -29.41 -7.17 -21.35
N ILE A 373 -28.82 -8.04 -20.52
CA ILE A 373 -27.41 -8.42 -20.59
C ILE A 373 -27.15 -9.19 -21.90
N LEU A 374 -27.96 -10.21 -22.18
CA LEU A 374 -27.88 -11.01 -23.41
C LEU A 374 -28.00 -10.14 -24.68
N ALA A 375 -28.89 -9.15 -24.67
CA ALA A 375 -29.08 -8.23 -25.77
C ALA A 375 -27.95 -7.21 -25.95
N ARG A 376 -27.30 -6.79 -24.88
CA ARG A 376 -26.22 -5.79 -24.92
C ARG A 376 -24.86 -6.40 -25.25
N GLN A 377 -24.62 -7.64 -24.87
CA GLN A 377 -23.32 -8.30 -25.01
C GLN A 377 -23.30 -9.33 -26.14
N THR A 378 -23.71 -8.89 -27.35
CA THR A 378 -23.78 -9.72 -28.57
C THR A 378 -22.42 -10.27 -29.03
N HIS A 379 -21.31 -9.72 -28.55
CA HIS A 379 -19.96 -10.25 -28.76
C HIS A 379 -19.65 -11.49 -27.90
N ARG A 380 -20.46 -11.77 -26.87
CA ARG A 380 -20.33 -12.96 -25.99
C ARG A 380 -21.43 -13.97 -26.26
N PHE A 381 -22.65 -13.49 -26.48
CA PHE A 381 -23.86 -14.32 -26.57
C PHE A 381 -24.44 -14.33 -27.99
N TYR A 382 -24.53 -15.52 -28.53
CA TYR A 382 -25.17 -15.75 -29.82
C TYR A 382 -26.64 -16.07 -29.61
N LYS A 383 -27.49 -15.50 -30.46
CA LYS A 383 -28.94 -15.65 -30.44
C LYS A 383 -29.38 -16.65 -31.49
N PHE A 384 -29.80 -17.84 -31.10
CA PHE A 384 -30.32 -18.84 -32.03
C PHE A 384 -31.70 -18.46 -32.60
N PRO A 385 -32.11 -19.06 -33.74
CA PRO A 385 -33.47 -18.93 -34.24
C PRO A 385 -34.51 -19.33 -33.18
N LYS A 386 -35.67 -18.68 -33.20
CA LYS A 386 -36.78 -19.02 -32.30
C LYS A 386 -37.29 -20.42 -32.54
N ASN A 387 -37.53 -21.15 -31.45
CA ASN A 387 -38.28 -22.41 -31.47
C ASN A 387 -39.62 -22.17 -30.75
N GLY A 388 -40.68 -21.95 -31.56
CA GLY A 388 -41.98 -21.54 -31.03
C GLY A 388 -41.95 -20.19 -30.33
N ARG A 389 -42.27 -20.12 -29.04
CA ARG A 389 -42.22 -18.91 -28.21
C ARG A 389 -40.86 -18.70 -27.53
N GLU A 390 -39.97 -19.68 -27.60
CA GLU A 390 -38.70 -19.66 -26.89
C GLU A 390 -37.55 -19.15 -27.77
N GLN A 391 -36.65 -18.38 -27.15
CA GLN A 391 -35.48 -17.82 -27.81
C GLN A 391 -34.24 -18.29 -27.07
N PRO A 392 -33.54 -19.33 -27.58
CA PRO A 392 -32.32 -19.80 -26.98
C PRO A 392 -31.12 -18.87 -27.27
N TYR A 393 -30.16 -18.86 -26.34
CA TYR A 393 -28.86 -18.19 -26.47
C TYR A 393 -27.74 -19.21 -26.26
N GLY A 394 -26.61 -19.02 -26.93
CA GLY A 394 -25.39 -19.78 -26.78
C GLY A 394 -24.18 -18.85 -26.71
N LEU A 395 -22.99 -19.41 -26.65
CA LEU A 395 -21.73 -18.67 -26.58
C LEU A 395 -21.15 -18.46 -27.99
N VAL A 396 -20.74 -17.22 -28.30
CA VAL A 396 -20.08 -16.89 -29.59
C VAL A 396 -18.78 -17.67 -29.76
N SER A 397 -18.01 -17.86 -28.66
CA SER A 397 -16.74 -18.61 -28.64
C SER A 397 -16.89 -20.08 -29.09
N ARG A 398 -18.07 -20.69 -28.95
CA ARG A 398 -18.35 -22.08 -29.39
C ARG A 398 -19.05 -22.16 -30.73
N HIS A 399 -19.77 -21.11 -31.11
CA HIS A 399 -20.53 -21.13 -32.38
C HIS A 399 -19.61 -21.11 -33.62
N GLY A 400 -18.45 -20.43 -33.54
CA GLY A 400 -17.44 -20.45 -34.60
C GLY A 400 -16.68 -21.76 -34.78
N ALA A 401 -16.77 -22.69 -33.81
CA ALA A 401 -16.14 -24.00 -33.87
C ALA A 401 -17.03 -25.07 -34.56
N GLU A 402 -18.34 -24.86 -34.56
CA GLU A 402 -19.29 -25.81 -35.21
C GLU A 402 -19.48 -25.55 -36.73
N GLU A 403 -19.16 -24.36 -37.24
CA GLU A 403 -19.21 -24.04 -38.68
C GLU A 403 -17.95 -24.39 -39.48
N GLY A 404 -16.90 -24.88 -38.77
CA GLY A 404 -15.58 -25.25 -39.32
C GLY A 404 -15.34 -26.78 -39.43
N MET A 405 -16.34 -27.63 -39.24
CA MET A 405 -16.29 -29.09 -39.48
C MET A 405 -17.11 -29.53 -40.69
#